data_f0176f3ccdcc1313a7a22a2d91dec82f
#
_entry.id   f0176f3ccdcc1313a7a22a2d91dec82f
#
_cell.length_a   1.000
_cell.length_b   1.000
_cell.length_c   1.000
_cell.angle_alpha   90.00
_cell.angle_beta   90.00
_cell.angle_gamma   90.00
#
_symmetry.space_group_name_H-M   'P 1'
#
loop_
_entity.id
_entity.type
_entity.pdbx_description
1 polymer ?
#
loop_
_entity_poly.entity_id
_entity_poly.type
_entity_poly.pdbx_seq_one_letter_code
_entity_poly.pdbx_strand_id
1 'polypeptide(L)'
;MVSKNIRAESRSLAGIDFVAKQLGLGIKCCEVALSSASARTWHNKIKAAQKAHDTAQRFVHRYRIFGHEAQRISHRIVHLKTLLEELK
;
A
#
# COMPACT_ATOMS: atom_id res chain seq x y z
N MET A 1 18.51 23.80 -14.90
CA MET A 1 17.44 23.12 -15.62
C MET A 1 17.41 21.62 -15.37
N VAL A 2 18.57 20.98 -15.37
CA VAL A 2 18.66 19.55 -15.04
C VAL A 2 18.15 19.27 -13.61
N SER A 3 18.32 20.22 -12.70
CA SER A 3 17.90 20.10 -11.31
C SER A 3 16.37 20.03 -11.13
N LYS A 4 15.59 20.62 -12.02
CA LYS A 4 14.11 20.55 -11.95
C LYS A 4 13.59 19.15 -12.28
N ASN A 5 14.17 18.52 -13.30
CA ASN A 5 13.80 17.15 -13.68
C ASN A 5 14.18 16.13 -12.61
N ILE A 6 15.36 16.31 -12.00
CA ILE A 6 15.82 15.46 -10.91
C ILE A 6 14.89 15.56 -9.71
N ARG A 7 14.42 16.75 -9.37
CA ARG A 7 13.47 16.95 -8.27
C ARG A 7 12.13 16.28 -8.54
N ALA A 8 11.63 16.40 -9.76
CA ALA A 8 10.36 15.75 -10.15
C ALA A 8 10.47 14.24 -10.08
N GLU A 9 11.57 13.68 -10.59
CA GLU A 9 11.84 12.24 -10.52
C GLU A 9 11.99 11.76 -9.08
N SER A 10 12.71 12.52 -8.25
CA SER A 10 12.87 12.19 -6.84
C SER A 10 11.54 12.17 -6.10
N ARG A 11 10.65 13.12 -6.40
CA ARG A 11 9.31 13.14 -5.80
C ARG A 11 8.48 11.95 -6.22
N SER A 12 8.52 11.58 -7.50
CA SER A 12 7.80 10.41 -8.01
C SER A 12 8.32 9.13 -7.38
N LEU A 13 9.64 8.98 -7.30
CA LEU A 13 10.26 7.81 -6.68
C LEU A 13 9.95 7.73 -5.19
N ALA A 14 9.98 8.87 -4.49
CA ALA A 14 9.64 8.92 -3.07
C ALA A 14 8.18 8.55 -2.83
N GLY A 15 7.29 9.00 -3.72
CA GLY A 15 5.86 8.65 -3.65
C GLY A 15 5.62 7.18 -3.89
N ILE A 16 6.27 6.60 -4.89
CA ILE A 16 6.20 5.17 -5.21
C ILE A 16 6.72 4.34 -4.03
N ASP A 17 7.85 4.72 -3.47
CA ASP A 17 8.44 4.04 -2.32
C ASP A 17 7.51 4.09 -1.11
N PHE A 18 6.90 5.23 -0.85
CA PHE A 18 5.92 5.40 0.23
C PHE A 18 4.74 4.45 0.05
N VAL A 19 4.15 4.41 -1.15
CA VAL A 19 3.01 3.54 -1.45
C VAL A 19 3.40 2.06 -1.30
N ALA A 20 4.58 1.68 -1.81
CA ALA A 20 5.08 0.31 -1.70
C ALA A 20 5.24 -0.11 -0.23
N LYS A 21 5.76 0.77 0.61
CA LYS A 21 5.90 0.53 2.05
C LYS A 21 4.54 0.39 2.73
N GLN A 22 3.58 1.24 2.40
CA GLN A 22 2.23 1.16 2.96
C GLN A 22 1.57 -0.17 2.59
N LEU A 23 1.68 -0.59 1.34
CA LEU A 23 1.12 -1.85 0.89
C LEU A 23 1.79 -3.05 1.57
N GLY A 24 3.12 -3.01 1.72
CA GLY A 24 3.87 -4.03 2.43
C GLY A 24 3.44 -4.16 3.89
N LEU A 25 3.24 -3.02 4.57
CA LEU A 25 2.74 -3.01 5.94
C LEU A 25 1.33 -3.57 6.03
N GLY A 26 0.46 -3.22 5.09
CA GLY A 26 -0.91 -3.74 5.05
C GLY A 26 -0.95 -5.25 4.87
N ILE A 27 -0.16 -5.78 3.94
CA ILE A 27 -0.05 -7.22 3.70
C ILE A 27 0.47 -7.92 4.96
N LYS A 28 1.50 -7.38 5.58
CA LYS A 28 2.05 -7.93 6.81
C LYS A 28 1.04 -7.93 7.94
N CYS A 29 0.25 -6.87 8.06
CA CYS A 29 -0.83 -6.81 9.05
C CYS A 29 -1.86 -7.93 8.83
N CYS A 30 -2.21 -8.21 7.57
CA CYS A 30 -3.10 -9.33 7.25
C CYS A 30 -2.50 -10.66 7.64
N GLU A 31 -1.21 -10.88 7.36
CA GLU A 31 -0.51 -12.11 7.74
C GLU A 31 -0.48 -12.30 9.25
N VAL A 32 -0.22 -11.25 10.00
CA VAL A 32 -0.25 -11.29 11.47
C VAL A 32 -1.66 -11.59 11.96
N ALA A 33 -2.68 -10.99 11.36
CA ALA A 33 -4.06 -11.25 11.72
C ALA A 33 -4.43 -12.73 11.52
N LEU A 34 -4.01 -13.32 10.38
CA LEU A 34 -4.26 -14.72 10.08
C LEU A 34 -3.63 -15.67 11.10
N SER A 35 -2.45 -15.32 11.62
CA SER A 35 -1.74 -16.15 12.57
C SER A 35 -2.10 -15.86 14.03
N SER A 36 -2.93 -14.85 14.29
CA SER A 36 -3.27 -14.43 15.64
C SER A 36 -4.44 -15.22 16.21
N ALA A 37 -4.28 -15.68 17.46
CA ALA A 37 -5.36 -16.31 18.22
C ALA A 37 -6.24 -15.28 18.95
N SER A 38 -5.80 -14.01 19.03
CA SER A 38 -6.51 -12.96 19.74
C SER A 38 -7.44 -12.20 18.80
N ALA A 39 -8.74 -12.17 19.12
CA ALA A 39 -9.73 -11.41 18.37
C ALA A 39 -9.41 -9.92 18.34
N ARG A 40 -8.86 -9.39 19.43
CA ARG A 40 -8.48 -7.99 19.54
C ARG A 40 -7.33 -7.65 18.58
N THR A 41 -6.29 -8.48 18.56
CA THR A 41 -5.16 -8.30 17.65
C THR A 41 -5.61 -8.42 16.20
N TRP A 42 -6.44 -9.42 15.88
CA TRP A 42 -7.02 -9.61 14.57
C TRP A 42 -7.74 -8.34 14.10
N HIS A 43 -8.64 -7.82 14.94
CA HIS A 43 -9.42 -6.62 14.62
C HIS A 43 -8.53 -5.39 14.40
N ASN A 44 -7.56 -5.17 15.27
CA ASN A 44 -6.64 -4.04 15.17
C ASN A 44 -5.77 -4.13 13.90
N LYS A 45 -5.31 -5.32 13.54
CA LYS A 45 -4.49 -5.53 12.35
C LYS A 45 -5.29 -5.35 11.07
N ILE A 46 -6.56 -5.75 11.06
CA ILE A 46 -7.44 -5.53 9.91
C ILE A 46 -7.70 -4.05 9.71
N LYS A 47 -7.96 -3.31 10.78
CA LYS A 47 -8.12 -1.85 10.70
C LYS A 47 -6.86 -1.17 10.14
N ALA A 48 -5.69 -1.58 10.60
CA ALA A 48 -4.43 -1.04 10.11
C ALA A 48 -4.21 -1.36 8.63
N ALA A 49 -4.53 -2.58 8.21
CA ALA A 49 -4.42 -3.00 6.82
C ALA A 49 -5.40 -2.22 5.92
N GLN A 50 -6.62 -2.02 6.38
CA GLN A 50 -7.62 -1.24 5.64
C GLN A 50 -7.16 0.21 5.45
N LYS A 51 -6.60 0.81 6.49
CA LYS A 51 -6.06 2.16 6.42
C LYS A 51 -4.88 2.24 5.44
N ALA A 52 -4.00 1.25 5.44
CA ALA A 52 -2.89 1.18 4.51
C ALA A 52 -3.37 1.07 3.07
N HIS A 53 -4.39 0.26 2.81
CA HIS A 53 -5.01 0.12 1.50
C HIS A 53 -5.58 1.45 1.00
N ASP A 54 -6.36 2.12 1.85
CA ASP A 54 -7.01 3.38 1.49
C ASP A 54 -5.97 4.47 1.24
N THR A 55 -4.93 4.53 2.07
CA THR A 55 -3.82 5.48 1.90
C THR A 55 -3.10 5.24 0.57
N ALA A 56 -2.81 3.98 0.25
CA ALA A 56 -2.14 3.63 -1.01
C ALA A 56 -2.99 4.03 -2.22
N GLN A 57 -4.28 3.75 -2.18
CA GLN A 57 -5.20 4.11 -3.26
C GLN A 57 -5.23 5.61 -3.50
N ARG A 58 -5.36 6.39 -2.44
CA ARG A 58 -5.36 7.86 -2.54
C ARG A 58 -4.05 8.37 -3.14
N PHE A 59 -2.94 7.78 -2.73
CA PHE A 59 -1.63 8.17 -3.20
C PHE A 59 -1.44 7.92 -4.68
N VAL A 60 -1.88 6.77 -5.18
CA VAL A 60 -1.81 6.41 -6.60
C VAL A 60 -2.58 7.44 -7.43
N HIS A 61 -3.79 7.80 -7.02
CA HIS A 61 -4.59 8.80 -7.72
C HIS A 61 -3.96 10.19 -7.68
N ARG A 62 -3.42 10.57 -6.54
CA ARG A 62 -2.86 11.90 -6.34
C ARG A 62 -1.58 12.14 -7.13
N TYR A 63 -0.70 11.14 -7.20
CA TYR A 63 0.62 11.29 -7.81
C TYR A 63 0.71 10.80 -9.24
N ARG A 64 -0.38 10.33 -9.82
CA ARG A 64 -0.46 9.88 -11.21
C ARG A 64 0.69 8.97 -11.58
N ILE A 65 0.75 7.83 -10.94
CA ILE A 65 1.78 6.83 -11.18
C ILE A 65 1.43 6.06 -12.46
N PHE A 66 2.39 5.93 -13.37
CA PHE A 66 2.18 5.32 -14.68
C PHE A 66 3.17 4.19 -14.97
N GLY A 67 2.86 3.39 -15.99
CA GLY A 67 3.74 2.36 -16.53
C GLY A 67 3.88 1.13 -15.64
N HIS A 68 5.06 0.53 -15.65
CA HIS A 68 5.33 -0.70 -14.90
C HIS A 68 5.13 -0.55 -13.40
N GLU A 69 5.49 0.62 -12.86
CA GLU A 69 5.33 0.89 -11.44
C GLU A 69 3.85 0.94 -11.05
N ALA A 70 3.01 1.53 -11.90
CA ALA A 70 1.58 1.56 -11.68
C ALA A 70 1.00 0.16 -11.65
N GLN A 71 1.45 -0.72 -12.56
CA GLN A 71 1.00 -2.11 -12.62
C GLN A 71 1.41 -2.87 -11.35
N ARG A 72 2.65 -2.72 -10.91
CA ARG A 72 3.13 -3.36 -9.68
C ARG A 72 2.33 -2.94 -8.46
N ILE A 73 2.08 -1.65 -8.35
CA ILE A 73 1.31 -1.10 -7.23
C ILE A 73 -0.14 -1.58 -7.31
N SER A 74 -0.75 -1.58 -8.49
CA SER A 74 -2.11 -2.07 -8.70
C SER A 74 -2.25 -3.54 -8.28
N HIS A 75 -1.29 -4.38 -8.65
CA HIS A 75 -1.28 -5.80 -8.25
C HIS A 75 -1.25 -5.94 -6.72
N ARG A 76 -0.43 -5.15 -6.05
CA ARG A 76 -0.32 -5.20 -4.60
C ARG A 76 -1.58 -4.68 -3.93
N ILE A 77 -2.20 -3.64 -4.47
CA ILE A 77 -3.47 -3.10 -3.95
C ILE A 77 -4.56 -4.18 -4.05
N VAL A 78 -4.66 -4.84 -5.19
CA VAL A 78 -5.62 -5.93 -5.39
C VAL A 78 -5.33 -7.09 -4.43
N HIS A 79 -4.06 -7.46 -4.28
CA HIS A 79 -3.66 -8.52 -3.35
C HIS A 79 -4.08 -8.19 -1.92
N LEU A 80 -3.79 -6.98 -1.47
CA LEU A 80 -4.17 -6.54 -0.12
C LEU A 80 -5.69 -6.53 0.05
N LYS A 81 -6.42 -6.04 -0.95
CA LYS A 81 -7.89 -6.04 -0.92
C LYS A 81 -8.44 -7.46 -0.82
N THR A 82 -7.88 -8.39 -1.58
CA THR A 82 -8.27 -9.79 -1.55
C THR A 82 -8.05 -10.39 -0.16
N LEU A 83 -6.87 -10.14 0.44
CA LEU A 83 -6.58 -10.61 1.79
C LEU A 83 -7.55 -10.03 2.82
N LEU A 84 -7.88 -8.74 2.70
CA LEU A 84 -8.84 -8.10 3.58
C LEU A 84 -10.24 -8.73 3.45
N GLU A 85 -10.67 -9.03 2.24
CA GLU A 85 -11.96 -9.67 1.99
C GLU A 85 -12.01 -11.10 2.56
N GLU A 86 -10.92 -11.84 2.45
CA GLU A 86 -10.81 -13.18 3.03
C GLU A 86 -10.87 -13.17 4.56
N LEU A 87 -10.36 -12.09 5.17
CA LEU A 87 -10.33 -11.95 6.63
C LEU A 87 -11.66 -11.46 7.20
N LYS A 88 -12.48 -10.85 6.39
CA LYS A 88 -13.81 -10.41 6.81
C LYS A 88 -14.80 -11.56 6.72
#